data_8330a22cce0652df09a19ad00279e15c
#
_entry.id   8330a22cce0652df09a19ad00279e15c
#
_cell.length_a   1.000
_cell.length_b   1.000
_cell.length_c   1.000
_cell.angle_alpha   90.00
_cell.angle_beta   90.00
_cell.angle_gamma   90.00
#
_symmetry.space_group_name_H-M   'P 1'
#
loop_
_entity.id
_entity.type
_entity.pdbx_description
1 polymer ?
#
loop_
_entity_poly.entity_id
_entity_poly.type
_entity_poly.pdbx_seq_one_letter_code
_entity_poly.pdbx_strand_id
1 'polypeptide(L)'
;DAGDFLCTAYCTEKREHICGTGTGITASGAPVEADVTVAADPDVFPFGTVLYIEDVGVRIVQDKGAGIQGKHLDIAVSGSHEDALSWQGYGTHRVWIIQEAAK
;
A
#
# COMPACT_ATOMS: atom_id res chain seq x y z
N ASP A 1 -11.44 -10.62 -9.12
CA ASP A 1 -11.46 -9.19 -9.50
C ASP A 1 -12.12 -8.38 -8.39
N ALA A 2 -11.37 -7.49 -7.77
CA ALA A 2 -11.88 -6.63 -6.70
C ALA A 2 -12.36 -5.27 -7.21
N GLY A 3 -12.21 -5.00 -8.49
CA GLY A 3 -12.61 -3.75 -9.11
C GLY A 3 -11.47 -2.76 -9.25
N ASP A 4 -11.84 -1.50 -9.48
CA ASP A 4 -10.88 -0.42 -9.69
C ASP A 4 -10.60 0.32 -8.39
N PHE A 5 -9.32 0.57 -8.11
CA PHE A 5 -8.88 1.26 -6.90
C PHE A 5 -7.99 2.44 -7.28
N LEU A 6 -8.15 3.55 -6.57
CA LEU A 6 -7.21 4.65 -6.67
C LEU A 6 -5.92 4.25 -5.98
N CYS A 7 -4.80 4.32 -6.70
CA CYS A 7 -3.50 3.97 -6.18
C CYS A 7 -2.64 5.21 -6.02
N THR A 8 -2.15 5.41 -4.80
CA THR A 8 -1.20 6.47 -4.46
C THR A 8 0.07 5.80 -3.94
N ALA A 9 1.09 6.57 -3.65
CA ALA A 9 2.35 6.01 -3.17
C ALA A 9 2.84 6.75 -1.94
N TYR A 10 3.54 6.03 -1.06
CA TYR A 10 4.25 6.65 0.05
C TYR A 10 5.67 6.11 0.11
N CYS A 11 6.58 6.95 0.57
CA CYS A 11 7.98 6.57 0.63
C CYS A 11 8.25 5.69 1.85
N THR A 12 9.34 4.93 1.77
CA THR A 12 9.77 4.06 2.87
C THR A 12 10.87 4.69 3.73
N GLU A 13 11.18 5.97 3.50
CA GLU A 13 12.13 6.68 4.35
C GLU A 13 11.64 6.71 5.80
N LYS A 14 12.56 6.45 6.72
CA LYS A 14 12.26 6.48 8.14
C LYS A 14 12.39 7.91 8.67
N ARG A 15 11.55 8.79 8.16
CA ARG A 15 11.50 10.18 8.61
C ARG A 15 10.21 10.42 9.35
N GLU A 16 10.34 10.98 10.54
CA GLU A 16 9.20 11.31 11.36
C GLU A 16 8.32 12.35 10.64
N HIS A 17 7.02 12.08 10.62
CA HIS A 17 5.99 12.97 10.06
C HIS A 17 6.02 13.19 8.55
N ILE A 18 6.83 12.42 7.82
CA ILE A 18 6.91 12.57 6.37
C ILE A 18 6.30 11.39 5.64
N CYS A 19 6.72 10.18 5.96
CA CYS A 19 6.25 8.98 5.26
C CYS A 19 5.82 7.92 6.26
N GLY A 20 4.61 7.42 6.10
CA GLY A 20 4.09 6.35 6.93
C GLY A 20 4.15 6.70 8.41
N THR A 21 4.58 5.74 9.21
CA THR A 21 4.69 5.91 10.67
C THR A 21 6.00 6.57 11.11
N GLY A 22 6.96 6.71 10.21
CA GLY A 22 8.29 7.19 10.56
C GLY A 22 9.17 6.16 11.26
N THR A 23 8.63 5.01 11.63
CA THR A 23 9.37 3.97 12.34
C THR A 23 9.82 2.82 11.43
N GLY A 24 9.25 2.74 10.24
CA GLY A 24 9.49 1.61 9.34
C GLY A 24 8.67 0.37 9.66
N ILE A 25 7.76 0.45 10.62
CA ILE A 25 6.88 -0.64 11.01
C ILE A 25 5.45 -0.31 10.60
N THR A 26 4.81 -1.23 9.89
CA THR A 26 3.43 -1.05 9.43
C THR A 26 2.43 -1.31 10.56
N ALA A 27 1.17 -0.96 10.32
CA ALA A 27 0.11 -1.18 11.29
C ALA A 27 -0.10 -2.66 11.64
N SER A 28 0.26 -3.58 10.73
CA SER A 28 0.18 -5.02 11.00
C SER A 28 1.34 -5.52 11.87
N GLY A 29 2.34 -4.69 12.14
CA GLY A 29 3.54 -5.06 12.87
C GLY A 29 4.69 -5.53 11.99
N ALA A 30 4.47 -5.72 10.70
CA ALA A 30 5.51 -6.12 9.76
C ALA A 30 6.35 -4.89 9.36
N PRO A 31 7.65 -5.08 9.06
CA PRO A 31 8.44 -3.98 8.50
C PRO A 31 7.87 -3.53 7.16
N VAL A 32 7.87 -2.22 6.93
CA VAL A 32 7.48 -1.70 5.63
C VAL A 32 8.58 -2.03 4.60
N GLU A 33 8.18 -2.53 3.45
CA GLU A 33 9.12 -2.88 2.38
C GLU A 33 8.63 -2.30 1.06
N ALA A 34 9.49 -1.53 0.39
CA ALA A 34 9.20 -1.04 -0.95
C ALA A 34 8.96 -2.23 -1.87
N ASP A 35 8.01 -2.08 -2.79
CA ASP A 35 7.63 -3.10 -3.78
C ASP A 35 6.99 -4.35 -3.17
N VAL A 36 6.67 -4.32 -1.88
CA VAL A 36 5.97 -5.41 -1.18
C VAL A 36 4.73 -4.90 -0.46
N THR A 37 4.89 -3.85 0.35
CA THR A 37 3.84 -3.37 1.26
C THR A 37 2.84 -2.47 0.55
N VAL A 38 1.56 -2.66 0.87
CA VAL A 38 0.50 -1.72 0.47
C VAL A 38 -0.37 -1.44 1.69
N ALA A 39 -0.79 -0.18 1.81
CA ALA A 39 -1.77 0.23 2.81
C ALA A 39 -3.16 0.17 2.18
N ALA A 40 -4.13 -0.35 2.90
CA ALA A 40 -5.50 -0.48 2.44
C ALA A 40 -6.45 -0.25 3.61
N ASP A 41 -7.73 -0.08 3.29
CA ASP A 41 -8.79 -0.07 4.30
C ASP A 41 -8.96 -1.51 4.82
N PRO A 42 -8.74 -1.78 6.11
CA PRO A 42 -8.87 -3.14 6.64
C PRO A 42 -10.28 -3.72 6.52
N ASP A 43 -11.29 -2.89 6.34
CA ASP A 43 -12.66 -3.34 6.10
C ASP A 43 -12.86 -3.83 4.66
N VAL A 44 -11.95 -3.47 3.75
CA VAL A 44 -11.97 -3.90 2.37
C VAL A 44 -11.00 -5.08 2.18
N PHE A 45 -9.76 -4.92 2.63
CA PHE A 45 -8.73 -5.95 2.55
C PHE A 45 -8.05 -6.09 3.91
N PRO A 46 -8.29 -7.18 4.65
CA PRO A 46 -7.59 -7.42 5.91
C PRO A 46 -6.08 -7.56 5.71
N PHE A 47 -5.31 -7.30 6.76
CA PHE A 47 -3.86 -7.50 6.72
C PHE A 47 -3.53 -8.95 6.33
N GLY A 48 -2.56 -9.11 5.45
CA GLY A 48 -2.17 -10.41 4.93
C GLY A 48 -2.78 -10.75 3.59
N THR A 49 -3.76 -9.99 3.11
CA THR A 49 -4.32 -10.18 1.78
C THR A 49 -3.24 -9.91 0.73
N VAL A 50 -3.09 -10.82 -0.24
CA VAL A 50 -2.14 -10.65 -1.33
C VAL A 50 -2.91 -10.19 -2.56
N LEU A 51 -2.51 -9.07 -3.14
CA LEU A 51 -3.18 -8.44 -4.28
C LEU A 51 -2.27 -8.42 -5.49
N TYR A 52 -2.87 -8.57 -6.67
CA TYR A 52 -2.23 -8.17 -7.92
C TYR A 52 -2.87 -6.86 -8.37
N ILE A 53 -2.05 -5.83 -8.54
CA ILE A 53 -2.48 -4.51 -8.98
C ILE A 53 -1.98 -4.29 -10.40
N GLU A 54 -2.89 -4.08 -11.33
CA GLU A 54 -2.58 -3.88 -12.74
C GLU A 54 -1.53 -2.77 -12.90
N ASP A 55 -0.52 -3.02 -13.70
CA ASP A 55 0.59 -2.10 -13.98
C ASP A 55 1.51 -1.79 -12.78
N VAL A 56 1.25 -2.40 -11.64
CA VAL A 56 2.06 -2.21 -10.43
C VAL A 56 2.72 -3.53 -10.01
N GLY A 57 1.94 -4.59 -9.89
CA GLY A 57 2.46 -5.90 -9.52
C GLY A 57 1.81 -6.46 -8.25
N VAL A 58 2.45 -7.47 -7.69
CA VAL A 58 1.95 -8.16 -6.49
C VAL A 58 2.35 -7.38 -5.25
N ARG A 59 1.40 -7.17 -4.34
CA ARG A 59 1.61 -6.48 -3.07
C ARG A 59 0.87 -7.19 -1.95
N ILE A 60 1.34 -7.00 -0.72
CA ILE A 60 0.74 -7.59 0.48
C ILE A 60 0.19 -6.46 1.33
N VAL A 61 -1.07 -6.60 1.76
CA VAL A 61 -1.71 -5.62 2.63
C VAL A 61 -1.13 -5.76 4.03
N GLN A 62 -0.34 -4.77 4.45
CA GLN A 62 0.35 -4.78 5.74
C GLN A 62 0.11 -3.51 6.54
N ASP A 63 -0.48 -2.50 5.93
CA ASP A 63 -0.61 -1.19 6.56
C ASP A 63 -2.01 -0.61 6.33
N LYS A 64 -2.30 0.45 7.04
CA LYS A 64 -3.53 1.24 6.91
C LYS A 64 -3.20 2.71 7.11
N GLY A 65 -4.12 3.59 6.77
CA GLY A 65 -3.98 5.02 7.00
C GLY A 65 -5.34 5.67 7.13
N ALA A 66 -5.41 6.78 7.88
CA ALA A 66 -6.67 7.47 8.12
C ALA A 66 -7.33 7.95 6.82
N GLY A 67 -6.51 8.29 5.81
CA GLY A 67 -7.02 8.71 4.51
C GLY A 67 -7.19 7.57 3.50
N ILE A 68 -6.87 6.33 3.88
CA ILE A 68 -6.92 5.18 2.98
C ILE A 68 -8.19 4.39 3.30
N GLN A 69 -9.28 4.81 2.69
CA GLN A 69 -10.60 4.24 2.95
C GLN A 69 -11.26 3.80 1.66
N GLY A 70 -12.05 2.72 1.73
CA GLY A 70 -12.79 2.21 0.59
C GLY A 70 -11.87 1.71 -0.51
N LYS A 71 -12.10 2.17 -1.73
CA LYS A 71 -11.31 1.74 -2.90
C LYS A 71 -10.08 2.62 -3.13
N HIS A 72 -9.23 2.68 -2.13
CA HIS A 72 -7.98 3.41 -2.15
C HIS A 72 -6.84 2.52 -1.63
N LEU A 73 -5.74 2.48 -2.36
CA LEU A 73 -4.53 1.77 -1.98
C LEU A 73 -3.37 2.76 -1.96
N ASP A 74 -2.50 2.63 -0.97
CA ASP A 74 -1.31 3.48 -0.86
C ASP A 74 -0.09 2.57 -0.87
N ILE A 75 0.70 2.65 -1.93
CA ILE A 75 1.73 1.66 -2.24
C ILE A 75 3.08 2.15 -1.74
N ALA A 76 3.77 1.30 -0.98
CA ALA A 76 5.11 1.62 -0.48
C ALA A 76 6.12 1.56 -1.62
N VAL A 77 6.84 2.65 -1.83
CA VAL A 77 7.82 2.76 -2.90
C VAL A 77 9.19 3.12 -2.32
N SER A 78 10.24 2.75 -3.03
CA SER A 78 11.60 3.11 -2.64
C SER A 78 11.88 4.57 -2.98
N GLY A 79 12.94 5.13 -2.40
CA GLY A 79 13.39 6.48 -2.67
C GLY A 79 12.88 7.49 -1.67
N SER A 80 12.94 8.75 -2.04
CA SER A 80 12.60 9.86 -1.18
C SER A 80 11.10 10.15 -1.19
N HIS A 81 10.67 11.08 -0.32
CA HIS A 81 9.31 11.56 -0.32
C HIS A 81 8.93 12.18 -1.68
N GLU A 82 9.87 12.90 -2.31
CA GLU A 82 9.64 13.45 -3.64
C GLU A 82 9.43 12.34 -4.69
N ASP A 83 10.15 11.24 -4.57
CA ASP A 83 9.98 10.11 -5.49
C ASP A 83 8.58 9.52 -5.36
N ALA A 84 8.05 9.45 -4.14
CA ALA A 84 6.69 8.97 -3.92
C ALA A 84 5.66 9.94 -4.53
N LEU A 85 5.88 11.24 -4.40
CA LEU A 85 4.97 12.24 -4.97
C LEU A 85 4.94 12.21 -6.50
N SER A 86 6.03 11.81 -7.14
CA SER A 86 6.12 11.74 -8.59
C SER A 86 5.98 10.32 -9.14
N TRP A 87 5.49 9.39 -8.32
CA TRP A 87 5.35 7.99 -8.71
C TRP A 87 4.44 7.83 -9.93
N GLN A 88 4.93 7.09 -10.92
CA GLN A 88 4.24 6.93 -12.20
C GLN A 88 3.00 6.04 -12.12
N GLY A 89 2.88 5.24 -11.09
CA GLY A 89 1.73 4.37 -10.88
C GLY A 89 0.50 5.07 -10.30
N TYR A 90 0.59 6.37 -10.02
CA TYR A 90 -0.56 7.12 -9.50
C TYR A 90 -1.74 7.06 -10.45
N GLY A 91 -2.91 6.73 -9.92
CA GLY A 91 -4.13 6.67 -10.71
C GLY A 91 -4.98 5.47 -10.35
N THR A 92 -5.99 5.22 -11.17
CA THR A 92 -6.91 4.11 -10.95
C THR A 92 -6.40 2.87 -11.66
N HIS A 93 -6.33 1.77 -10.92
CA HIS A 93 -5.87 0.48 -11.45
C HIS A 93 -6.82 -0.61 -11.01
N ARG A 94 -6.96 -1.63 -11.85
CA ARG A 94 -7.74 -2.81 -11.50
C ARG A 94 -6.96 -3.71 -10.55
N VAL A 95 -7.67 -4.30 -9.61
CA VAL A 95 -7.06 -5.08 -8.53
C VAL A 95 -7.70 -6.47 -8.47
N TRP A 96 -6.88 -7.50 -8.26
CA TRP A 96 -7.34 -8.87 -8.05
C TRP A 96 -6.79 -9.40 -6.73
N ILE A 97 -7.60 -10.18 -6.03
CA ILE A 97 -7.13 -10.88 -4.83
C ILE A 97 -6.48 -12.19 -5.29
N ILE A 98 -5.18 -12.34 -5.02
CA ILE A 98 -4.45 -13.56 -5.32
C ILE A 98 -4.64 -14.57 -4.18
N GLN A 99 -4.56 -14.08 -2.95
CA GLN A 99 -4.68 -14.91 -1.76
C GLN A 99 -5.34 -14.09 -0.66
N GLU A 100 -6.38 -14.66 -0.05
CA GLU A 100 -7.04 -14.02 1.07
C GLU A 100 -6.18 -14.10 2.33
N ALA A 101 -6.38 -13.14 3.23
CA ALA A 101 -5.65 -13.13 4.49
C ALA A 101 -5.91 -14.40 5.29
N ALA A 102 -4.87 -14.91 5.93
CA ALA A 102 -4.99 -16.03 6.86
C ALA A 102 -5.79 -15.57 8.09
N LYS A 103 -6.65 -16.45 8.57
CA LYS A 103 -7.45 -16.17 9.77
C LYS A 103 -6.75 -16.66 11.02
#